data_58e3c6c7b6fa832f0406c32a3f2c9261
#
_entry.id   58e3c6c7b6fa832f0406c32a3f2c9261
#
_cell.length_a   1.000
_cell.length_b   1.000
_cell.length_c   1.000
_cell.angle_alpha   90.00
_cell.angle_beta   90.00
_cell.angle_gamma   90.00
#
_symmetry.space_group_name_H-M   'P 1'
#
loop_
_entity.id
_entity.type
_entity.pdbx_description
1 polymer ?
#
loop_
_entity_poly.entity_id
_entity_poly.type
_entity_poly.pdbx_seq_one_letter_code
_entity_poly.pdbx_strand_id
1 'polypeptide(L)'
;MAPETTDLDRLIAHIDVTLPQRGWAEWPGGWRDQSELALLDAVFSISAKYGGEDTGVRRVVKAYRDREGAPGTDDLRTLAGFDPHALAVLVGNKQRVSGRLKTEAVVEAAKNLVAAGTTSSKDGDPGEHQQAYTRVRGLGKQTWHYCCMLLGREEIKADRWIIRFVADALGRTTTPEDAHELLHAVAERLGASPTRLDHAIWSATRMSSDEEDV
;
A
#
# COMPACT_ATOMS: atom_id res chain seq x y z
N MET A 1 -7.98 28.48 31.67
CA MET A 1 -6.91 27.68 31.08
C MET A 1 -7.52 27.06 29.82
N ALA A 2 -7.05 27.42 28.63
CA ALA A 2 -7.53 26.81 27.41
C ALA A 2 -7.14 25.33 27.45
N PRO A 3 -8.00 24.39 27.00
CA PRO A 3 -7.63 22.99 26.89
C PRO A 3 -6.41 22.84 25.95
N GLU A 4 -5.43 22.01 26.34
CA GLU A 4 -4.29 21.70 25.47
C GLU A 4 -4.81 21.04 24.18
N THR A 5 -4.43 21.61 23.05
CA THR A 5 -4.79 21.06 21.74
C THR A 5 -4.03 19.75 21.54
N THR A 6 -4.74 18.65 21.40
CA THR A 6 -4.16 17.35 21.18
C THR A 6 -3.53 17.22 19.77
N ASP A 7 -2.62 16.28 19.55
CA ASP A 7 -2.07 16.00 18.22
C ASP A 7 -3.20 15.67 17.22
N LEU A 8 -4.25 15.00 17.69
CA LEU A 8 -5.43 14.71 16.89
C LEU A 8 -6.15 15.99 16.42
N ASP A 9 -6.36 16.96 17.34
CA ASP A 9 -7.02 18.22 17.02
C ASP A 9 -6.18 19.07 16.05
N ARG A 10 -4.85 19.07 16.21
CA ARG A 10 -3.92 19.74 15.30
C ARG A 10 -3.98 19.15 13.89
N LEU A 11 -3.99 17.82 13.81
CA LEU A 11 -4.04 17.12 12.54
C LEU A 11 -5.39 17.35 11.83
N ILE A 12 -6.50 17.33 12.55
CA ILE A 12 -7.83 17.68 12.01
C ILE A 12 -7.83 19.12 11.47
N ALA A 13 -7.35 20.08 12.25
CA ALA A 13 -7.28 21.48 11.83
C ALA A 13 -6.42 21.66 10.57
N HIS A 14 -5.31 20.92 10.47
CA HIS A 14 -4.44 20.95 9.29
C HIS A 14 -5.15 20.35 8.06
N ILE A 15 -5.87 19.24 8.22
CA ILE A 15 -6.69 18.63 7.17
C ILE A 15 -7.76 19.61 6.68
N ASP A 16 -8.45 20.29 7.61
CA ASP A 16 -9.50 21.25 7.28
C ASP A 16 -9.01 22.43 6.44
N VAL A 17 -7.74 22.82 6.60
CA VAL A 17 -7.12 23.91 5.85
C VAL A 17 -6.52 23.46 4.52
N THR A 18 -5.91 22.26 4.49
CA THR A 18 -5.09 21.83 3.36
C THR A 18 -5.82 20.94 2.38
N LEU A 19 -6.83 20.19 2.82
CA LEU A 19 -7.59 19.32 1.97
C LEU A 19 -8.97 19.91 1.65
N PRO A 20 -9.46 19.82 0.38
CA PRO A 20 -10.78 20.32 0.03
C PRO A 20 -11.84 19.59 0.86
N GLN A 21 -12.58 20.36 1.64
CA GLN A 21 -13.64 19.85 2.50
C GLN A 21 -14.78 19.30 1.64
N ARG A 22 -15.12 18.05 1.85
CA ARG A 22 -16.20 17.26 1.25
C ARG A 22 -15.87 16.69 -0.13
N GLY A 23 -16.01 15.38 -0.20
CA GLY A 23 -15.97 14.65 -1.46
C GLY A 23 -14.58 14.21 -1.88
N TRP A 24 -13.71 13.83 -0.93
CA TRP A 24 -12.48 13.13 -1.32
C TRP A 24 -12.84 11.98 -2.25
N ALA A 25 -12.21 12.00 -3.43
CA ALA A 25 -12.47 10.99 -4.45
C ALA A 25 -12.21 9.59 -3.88
N GLU A 26 -13.00 8.64 -4.34
CA GLU A 26 -12.65 7.24 -4.10
C GLU A 26 -11.29 6.95 -4.69
N TRP A 27 -10.49 6.18 -3.96
CA TRP A 27 -9.23 5.70 -4.50
C TRP A 27 -9.51 4.83 -5.74
N PRO A 28 -9.02 5.21 -6.93
CA PRO A 28 -9.35 4.51 -8.18
C PRO A 28 -8.55 3.21 -8.35
N GLY A 29 -7.67 2.89 -7.40
CA GLY A 29 -6.81 1.73 -7.44
C GLY A 29 -7.46 0.49 -6.81
N GLY A 30 -6.66 -0.57 -6.76
CA GLY A 30 -7.01 -1.80 -6.08
C GLY A 30 -7.30 -2.98 -6.97
N TRP A 31 -7.27 -4.13 -6.34
CA TRP A 31 -7.42 -5.46 -6.92
C TRP A 31 -8.34 -6.27 -6.01
N ARG A 32 -9.57 -5.78 -5.84
CA ARG A 32 -10.58 -6.47 -5.00
C ARG A 32 -10.75 -7.90 -5.50
N ASP A 33 -10.78 -8.85 -4.58
CA ASP A 33 -10.90 -10.28 -4.89
C ASP A 33 -9.81 -10.81 -5.84
N GLN A 34 -8.59 -10.23 -5.80
CA GLN A 34 -7.47 -10.59 -6.66
C GLN A 34 -6.15 -10.54 -5.88
N SER A 35 -6.00 -11.46 -4.93
CA SER A 35 -4.87 -11.49 -3.97
C SER A 35 -3.49 -11.56 -4.63
N GLU A 36 -3.37 -12.27 -5.76
CA GLU A 36 -2.13 -12.37 -6.51
C GLU A 36 -1.73 -11.01 -7.10
N LEU A 37 -2.69 -10.26 -7.67
CA LEU A 37 -2.41 -8.95 -8.25
C LEU A 37 -2.09 -7.92 -7.17
N ALA A 38 -2.80 -7.96 -6.04
CA ALA A 38 -2.53 -7.10 -4.89
C ALA A 38 -1.11 -7.32 -4.35
N LEU A 39 -0.70 -8.57 -4.20
CA LEU A 39 0.64 -8.91 -3.73
C LEU A 39 1.74 -8.46 -4.70
N LEU A 40 1.55 -8.68 -5.99
CA LEU A 40 2.46 -8.22 -7.04
C LEU A 40 2.59 -6.70 -7.03
N ASP A 41 1.46 -5.99 -7.05
CA ASP A 41 1.43 -4.53 -7.05
C ASP A 41 2.14 -3.98 -5.80
N ALA A 42 1.82 -4.47 -4.62
CA ALA A 42 2.42 -4.02 -3.37
C ALA A 42 3.95 -4.16 -3.37
N VAL A 43 4.48 -5.31 -3.81
CA VAL A 43 5.93 -5.55 -3.83
C VAL A 43 6.62 -4.77 -4.94
N PHE A 44 6.02 -4.69 -6.13
CA PHE A 44 6.63 -3.96 -7.24
C PHE A 44 6.56 -2.45 -7.09
N SER A 45 5.66 -1.92 -6.27
CA SER A 45 5.58 -0.49 -5.92
C SER A 45 6.73 0.01 -5.04
N ILE A 46 7.49 -0.88 -4.40
CA ILE A 46 8.61 -0.50 -3.55
C ILE A 46 9.67 0.23 -4.37
N SER A 47 9.94 1.51 -4.04
CA SER A 47 10.95 2.34 -4.72
C SER A 47 10.81 2.34 -6.25
N ALA A 48 9.57 2.32 -6.77
CA ALA A 48 9.29 2.31 -8.19
C ALA A 48 8.35 3.44 -8.58
N LYS A 49 8.43 3.85 -9.86
CA LYS A 49 7.39 4.69 -10.48
C LYS A 49 6.20 3.80 -10.82
N TYR A 50 5.00 4.21 -10.41
CA TYR A 50 3.79 3.42 -10.67
C TYR A 50 3.56 3.23 -12.17
N GLY A 51 3.88 4.25 -12.96
CA GLY A 51 3.85 4.19 -14.41
C GLY A 51 2.46 4.32 -15.01
N GLY A 52 2.42 4.31 -16.34
CA GLY A 52 1.21 4.23 -17.14
C GLY A 52 0.80 2.78 -17.41
N GLU A 53 -0.14 2.58 -18.35
CA GLU A 53 -0.72 1.26 -18.64
C GLU A 53 0.33 0.22 -19.08
N ASP A 54 1.33 0.65 -19.86
CA ASP A 54 2.38 -0.21 -20.41
C ASP A 54 3.75 0.00 -19.75
N THR A 55 3.83 0.67 -18.60
CA THR A 55 5.08 0.97 -17.90
C THR A 55 4.95 0.76 -16.40
N GLY A 56 6.10 0.65 -15.71
CA GLY A 56 6.14 0.57 -14.25
C GLY A 56 5.43 -0.64 -13.67
N VAL A 57 4.76 -0.44 -12.55
CA VAL A 57 4.06 -1.49 -11.80
C VAL A 57 2.86 -2.02 -12.58
N ARG A 58 2.11 -1.13 -13.24
CA ARG A 58 0.91 -1.52 -14.00
C ARG A 58 1.24 -2.54 -15.10
N ARG A 59 2.36 -2.35 -15.81
CA ARG A 59 2.84 -3.31 -16.82
C ARG A 59 3.13 -4.68 -16.21
N VAL A 60 3.75 -4.73 -15.04
CA VAL A 60 4.07 -6.00 -14.34
C VAL A 60 2.79 -6.75 -14.01
N VAL A 61 1.83 -6.07 -13.39
CA VAL A 61 0.54 -6.67 -13.02
C VAL A 61 -0.24 -7.11 -14.24
N LYS A 62 -0.26 -6.29 -15.30
CA LYS A 62 -0.91 -6.63 -16.58
C LYS A 62 -0.30 -7.90 -17.19
N ALA A 63 1.02 -7.97 -17.28
CA ALA A 63 1.71 -9.15 -17.85
C ALA A 63 1.39 -10.43 -17.07
N TYR A 64 1.27 -10.33 -15.74
CA TYR A 64 0.88 -11.48 -14.93
C TYR A 64 -0.59 -11.85 -15.11
N ARG A 65 -1.50 -10.88 -15.12
CA ARG A 65 -2.94 -11.09 -15.30
C ARG A 65 -3.26 -11.72 -16.64
N ASP A 66 -2.63 -11.23 -17.70
CA ASP A 66 -2.92 -11.59 -19.07
C ASP A 66 -2.14 -12.86 -19.51
N ARG A 67 -1.46 -13.56 -18.60
CA ARG A 67 -0.73 -14.80 -18.88
C ARG A 67 -1.66 -15.89 -19.42
N GLU A 68 -1.16 -16.66 -20.38
CA GLU A 68 -1.92 -17.75 -20.99
C GLU A 68 -2.28 -18.84 -19.97
N GLY A 69 -3.51 -19.35 -20.03
CA GLY A 69 -3.98 -20.43 -19.15
C GLY A 69 -4.22 -20.02 -17.69
N ALA A 70 -4.30 -18.72 -17.38
CA ALA A 70 -4.52 -18.26 -16.02
C ALA A 70 -5.89 -18.69 -15.47
N PRO A 71 -5.95 -19.47 -14.38
CA PRO A 71 -7.21 -19.94 -13.78
C PRO A 71 -7.96 -18.85 -12.99
N GLY A 72 -7.42 -17.65 -12.95
CA GLY A 72 -7.86 -16.52 -12.13
C GLY A 72 -6.67 -15.83 -11.47
N THR A 73 -6.93 -14.93 -10.53
CA THR A 73 -5.89 -14.14 -9.85
C THR A 73 -6.14 -14.00 -8.34
N ASP A 74 -6.94 -14.91 -7.76
CA ASP A 74 -7.25 -14.94 -6.33
C ASP A 74 -6.91 -16.28 -5.67
N ASP A 75 -5.75 -16.85 -6.02
CA ASP A 75 -5.19 -18.02 -5.36
C ASP A 75 -3.67 -17.88 -5.16
N LEU A 76 -3.26 -17.46 -3.96
CA LEU A 76 -1.84 -17.28 -3.61
C LEU A 76 -0.99 -18.54 -3.77
N ARG A 77 -1.59 -19.74 -3.80
CA ARG A 77 -0.88 -20.99 -4.07
C ARG A 77 -0.28 -20.98 -5.48
N THR A 78 -0.92 -20.32 -6.42
CA THR A 78 -0.39 -20.12 -7.78
C THR A 78 0.94 -19.37 -7.72
N LEU A 79 0.99 -18.20 -7.05
CA LEU A 79 2.23 -17.44 -6.87
C LEU A 79 3.28 -18.21 -6.06
N ALA A 80 2.86 -18.90 -5.00
CA ALA A 80 3.74 -19.72 -4.17
C ALA A 80 4.43 -20.86 -4.94
N GLY A 81 3.78 -21.36 -6.01
CA GLY A 81 4.30 -22.42 -6.87
C GLY A 81 5.27 -21.95 -7.97
N PHE A 82 5.38 -20.64 -8.21
CA PHE A 82 6.29 -20.14 -9.25
C PHE A 82 7.76 -20.33 -8.89
N ASP A 83 8.58 -20.61 -9.92
CA ASP A 83 10.00 -20.29 -9.85
C ASP A 83 10.18 -18.77 -9.98
N PRO A 84 10.92 -18.10 -9.06
CA PRO A 84 11.07 -16.65 -9.07
C PRO A 84 11.71 -16.08 -10.35
N HIS A 85 12.62 -16.82 -10.99
CA HIS A 85 13.25 -16.39 -12.24
C HIS A 85 12.29 -16.52 -13.42
N ALA A 86 11.51 -17.60 -13.47
CA ALA A 86 10.46 -17.77 -14.47
C ALA A 86 9.39 -16.67 -14.32
N LEU A 87 9.00 -16.31 -13.09
CA LEU A 87 8.12 -15.19 -12.84
C LEU A 87 8.73 -13.85 -13.32
N ALA A 88 10.04 -13.63 -13.11
CA ALA A 88 10.72 -12.42 -13.57
C ALA A 88 10.73 -12.32 -15.11
N VAL A 89 10.86 -13.42 -15.80
CA VAL A 89 10.74 -13.50 -17.28
C VAL A 89 9.31 -13.19 -17.70
N LEU A 90 8.32 -13.83 -17.08
CA LEU A 90 6.90 -13.63 -17.39
C LEU A 90 6.48 -12.17 -17.27
N VAL A 91 6.81 -11.52 -16.15
CA VAL A 91 6.44 -10.11 -15.93
C VAL A 91 7.40 -9.12 -16.58
N GLY A 92 8.47 -9.60 -17.22
CA GLY A 92 9.47 -8.77 -17.89
C GLY A 92 10.18 -7.78 -16.96
N ASN A 93 10.42 -8.15 -15.70
CA ASN A 93 10.96 -7.23 -14.69
C ASN A 93 11.98 -7.93 -13.77
N LYS A 94 13.16 -7.32 -13.65
CA LYS A 94 14.30 -7.81 -12.83
C LYS A 94 14.65 -6.84 -11.69
N GLN A 95 13.75 -5.97 -11.31
CA GLN A 95 13.98 -5.03 -10.19
C GLN A 95 14.24 -5.78 -8.88
N ARG A 96 15.02 -5.12 -8.03
CA ARG A 96 15.43 -5.71 -6.74
C ARG A 96 14.86 -4.92 -5.56
N VAL A 97 14.67 -5.63 -4.46
CA VAL A 97 14.40 -5.09 -3.13
C VAL A 97 15.34 -5.75 -2.13
N SER A 98 16.01 -4.96 -1.31
CA SER A 98 16.99 -5.47 -0.31
C SER A 98 18.00 -6.49 -0.87
N GLY A 99 18.46 -6.27 -2.13
CA GLY A 99 19.49 -7.09 -2.77
C GLY A 99 19.00 -8.35 -3.49
N ARG A 100 17.72 -8.70 -3.42
CA ARG A 100 17.09 -9.84 -4.09
C ARG A 100 16.10 -9.41 -5.17
N LEU A 101 15.71 -10.29 -6.08
CA LEU A 101 14.66 -9.98 -7.05
C LEU A 101 13.33 -9.72 -6.33
N LYS A 102 12.53 -8.76 -6.83
CA LYS A 102 11.17 -8.54 -6.32
C LYS A 102 10.29 -9.77 -6.48
N THR A 103 10.49 -10.56 -7.54
CA THR A 103 9.79 -11.83 -7.74
C THR A 103 10.15 -12.89 -6.70
N GLU A 104 11.39 -12.91 -6.18
CA GLU A 104 11.75 -13.78 -5.06
C GLU A 104 10.99 -13.37 -3.79
N ALA A 105 10.87 -12.06 -3.55
CA ALA A 105 10.09 -11.56 -2.41
C ALA A 105 8.60 -11.88 -2.55
N VAL A 106 8.02 -11.75 -3.76
CA VAL A 106 6.62 -12.11 -4.05
C VAL A 106 6.36 -13.58 -3.77
N VAL A 107 7.18 -14.48 -4.33
CA VAL A 107 7.00 -15.92 -4.17
C VAL A 107 7.15 -16.35 -2.72
N GLU A 108 8.12 -15.80 -2.00
CA GLU A 108 8.32 -16.09 -0.58
C GLU A 108 7.15 -15.54 0.26
N ALA A 109 6.68 -14.33 -0.01
CA ALA A 109 5.51 -13.78 0.68
C ALA A 109 4.26 -14.63 0.45
N ALA A 110 4.02 -15.07 -0.80
CA ALA A 110 2.93 -15.97 -1.11
C ALA A 110 3.04 -17.31 -0.34
N LYS A 111 4.24 -17.91 -0.29
CA LYS A 111 4.48 -19.14 0.50
C LYS A 111 4.19 -18.95 1.98
N ASN A 112 4.67 -17.86 2.56
CA ASN A 112 4.47 -17.56 3.97
C ASN A 112 2.99 -17.30 4.30
N LEU A 113 2.28 -16.57 3.44
CA LEU A 113 0.86 -16.31 3.58
C LEU A 113 0.04 -17.60 3.49
N VAL A 114 0.32 -18.44 2.49
CA VAL A 114 -0.33 -19.75 2.35
C VAL A 114 -0.08 -20.64 3.56
N ALA A 115 1.16 -20.66 4.08
CA ALA A 115 1.49 -21.40 5.30
C ALA A 115 0.80 -20.87 6.56
N ALA A 116 0.44 -19.58 6.57
CA ALA A 116 -0.35 -18.94 7.63
C ALA A 116 -1.88 -19.09 7.43
N GLY A 117 -2.32 -19.84 6.40
CA GLY A 117 -3.73 -20.10 6.14
C GLY A 117 -4.42 -19.13 5.18
N THR A 118 -3.66 -18.17 4.58
CA THR A 118 -4.21 -17.23 3.58
C THR A 118 -4.01 -17.77 2.18
N THR A 119 -5.06 -18.19 1.51
CA THR A 119 -5.00 -18.65 0.12
C THR A 119 -5.66 -17.68 -0.84
N SER A 120 -6.58 -16.84 -0.37
CA SER A 120 -7.34 -15.90 -1.20
C SER A 120 -7.56 -14.56 -0.50
N SER A 121 -8.12 -13.60 -1.21
CA SER A 121 -8.53 -12.29 -0.68
C SER A 121 -9.54 -12.36 0.47
N LYS A 122 -10.28 -13.48 0.56
CA LYS A 122 -11.37 -13.71 1.53
C LYS A 122 -10.89 -14.34 2.83
N ASP A 123 -9.64 -14.82 2.86
CA ASP A 123 -9.13 -15.53 4.03
C ASP A 123 -8.60 -14.54 5.09
N GLY A 124 -8.97 -14.77 6.30
CA GLY A 124 -8.26 -14.62 7.54
C GLY A 124 -8.09 -13.28 8.23
N ASP A 125 -7.46 -13.38 9.38
CA ASP A 125 -7.13 -12.28 10.28
C ASP A 125 -5.92 -11.47 9.75
N PRO A 126 -6.05 -10.14 9.60
CA PRO A 126 -4.95 -9.28 9.16
C PRO A 126 -3.67 -9.37 10.02
N GLY A 127 -3.79 -9.62 11.32
CA GLY A 127 -2.64 -9.60 12.24
C GLY A 127 -1.64 -10.74 12.02
N GLU A 128 -2.11 -11.98 11.90
CA GLU A 128 -1.24 -13.14 11.63
C GLU A 128 -0.60 -13.07 10.25
N HIS A 129 -1.36 -12.58 9.28
CA HIS A 129 -0.91 -12.43 7.90
C HIS A 129 0.13 -11.34 7.75
N GLN A 130 0.04 -10.24 8.51
CA GLN A 130 1.07 -9.21 8.56
C GLN A 130 2.42 -9.77 8.96
N GLN A 131 2.46 -10.64 10.01
CA GLN A 131 3.69 -11.26 10.44
C GLN A 131 4.27 -12.18 9.36
N ALA A 132 3.45 -12.99 8.70
CA ALA A 132 3.88 -13.87 7.62
C ALA A 132 4.49 -13.07 6.44
N TYR A 133 3.85 -11.97 6.07
CA TYR A 133 4.31 -11.07 5.01
C TYR A 133 5.63 -10.35 5.38
N THR A 134 5.69 -9.76 6.57
CA THR A 134 6.83 -8.94 7.00
C THR A 134 8.08 -9.74 7.37
N ARG A 135 8.00 -11.07 7.52
CA ARG A 135 9.17 -11.96 7.64
C ARG A 135 10.02 -11.96 6.37
N VAL A 136 9.46 -11.60 5.24
CA VAL A 136 10.19 -11.54 3.97
C VAL A 136 11.12 -10.34 3.97
N ARG A 137 12.41 -10.58 3.75
CA ARG A 137 13.41 -9.52 3.68
C ARG A 137 13.07 -8.50 2.59
N GLY A 138 12.93 -7.25 3.00
CA GLY A 138 12.60 -6.13 2.12
C GLY A 138 11.12 -5.78 2.07
N LEU A 139 10.26 -6.55 2.75
CA LEU A 139 8.85 -6.25 2.93
C LEU A 139 8.60 -5.77 4.36
N GLY A 140 7.84 -4.70 4.53
CA GLY A 140 7.56 -4.10 5.82
C GLY A 140 6.06 -3.81 6.02
N LYS A 141 5.71 -3.28 7.19
CA LYS A 141 4.33 -2.94 7.55
C LYS A 141 3.67 -2.00 6.52
N GLN A 142 4.39 -0.98 6.04
CA GLN A 142 3.87 -0.04 5.03
C GLN A 142 3.42 -0.74 3.74
N THR A 143 4.21 -1.71 3.26
CA THR A 143 3.86 -2.46 2.06
C THR A 143 2.74 -3.46 2.32
N TRP A 144 2.61 -3.96 3.56
CA TRP A 144 1.48 -4.76 3.99
C TRP A 144 0.18 -3.94 4.00
N HIS A 145 0.18 -2.75 4.63
CA HIS A 145 -0.98 -1.85 4.63
C HIS A 145 -1.40 -1.51 3.20
N TYR A 146 -0.44 -1.26 2.32
CA TYR A 146 -0.74 -1.04 0.91
C TYR A 146 -1.35 -2.28 0.22
N CYS A 147 -0.86 -3.47 0.51
CA CYS A 147 -1.45 -4.70 0.01
C CYS A 147 -2.91 -4.86 0.49
N CYS A 148 -3.21 -4.51 1.74
CA CYS A 148 -4.55 -4.49 2.29
C CYS A 148 -5.46 -3.47 1.58
N MET A 149 -4.96 -2.25 1.33
CA MET A 149 -5.68 -1.25 0.52
C MET A 149 -6.00 -1.78 -0.87
N LEU A 150 -5.03 -2.39 -1.54
CA LEU A 150 -5.21 -2.99 -2.87
C LEU A 150 -6.29 -4.07 -2.89
N LEU A 151 -6.45 -4.80 -1.79
CA LEU A 151 -7.54 -5.78 -1.60
C LEU A 151 -8.89 -5.13 -1.24
N GLY A 152 -8.94 -3.79 -1.13
CA GLY A 152 -10.15 -3.04 -0.81
C GLY A 152 -10.49 -2.99 0.67
N ARG A 153 -9.53 -3.26 1.55
CA ARG A 153 -9.66 -3.02 3.00
C ARG A 153 -9.40 -1.56 3.31
N GLU A 154 -10.14 -1.04 4.28
CA GLU A 154 -9.93 0.33 4.76
C GLU A 154 -8.60 0.41 5.52
N GLU A 155 -7.63 1.12 4.94
CA GLU A 155 -6.26 1.14 5.45
C GLU A 155 -5.54 2.43 5.08
N ILE A 156 -4.45 2.75 5.79
CA ILE A 156 -3.56 3.88 5.54
C ILE A 156 -2.15 3.38 5.27
N LYS A 157 -1.59 3.76 4.13
CA LYS A 157 -0.21 3.51 3.78
C LYS A 157 0.67 4.67 4.24
N ALA A 158 1.19 4.62 5.46
CA ALA A 158 2.07 5.65 6.00
C ALA A 158 3.41 5.73 5.26
N ASP A 159 3.39 6.12 3.98
CA ASP A 159 4.57 6.37 3.17
C ASP A 159 5.17 7.77 3.45
N ARG A 160 6.24 8.13 2.74
CA ARG A 160 6.95 9.40 2.94
C ARG A 160 6.04 10.63 2.84
N TRP A 161 5.01 10.59 2.01
CA TRP A 161 4.12 11.72 1.79
C TRP A 161 3.14 11.88 2.96
N ILE A 162 2.60 10.77 3.42
CA ILE A 162 1.72 10.70 4.59
C ILE A 162 2.50 11.10 5.86
N ILE A 163 3.71 10.58 6.05
CA ILE A 163 4.57 10.93 7.19
C ILE A 163 4.91 12.43 7.16
N ARG A 164 5.27 13.00 5.99
CA ARG A 164 5.54 14.44 5.83
C ARG A 164 4.33 15.26 6.21
N PHE A 165 3.15 14.93 5.70
CA PHE A 165 1.91 15.64 6.00
C PHE A 165 1.60 15.67 7.50
N VAL A 166 1.72 14.54 8.18
CA VAL A 166 1.50 14.45 9.63
C VAL A 166 2.58 15.23 10.39
N ALA A 167 3.83 15.13 9.99
CA ALA A 167 4.93 15.88 10.61
C ALA A 167 4.75 17.39 10.47
N ASP A 168 4.31 17.87 9.31
CA ASP A 168 4.02 19.29 9.06
C ASP A 168 2.85 19.78 9.94
N ALA A 169 1.78 19.00 10.07
CA ALA A 169 0.65 19.29 10.94
C ALA A 169 1.04 19.41 12.43
N LEU A 170 1.93 18.55 12.88
CA LEU A 170 2.33 18.47 14.29
C LEU A 170 3.52 19.40 14.65
N GLY A 171 4.25 19.88 13.63
CA GLY A 171 5.50 20.65 13.85
C GLY A 171 6.64 19.80 14.44
N ARG A 172 6.61 18.48 14.25
CA ARG A 172 7.62 17.55 14.76
C ARG A 172 7.78 16.32 13.86
N THR A 173 8.91 15.65 13.98
CA THR A 173 9.11 14.36 13.30
C THR A 173 8.11 13.31 13.79
N THR A 174 7.70 12.44 12.87
CA THR A 174 6.70 11.39 13.12
C THR A 174 7.21 10.07 12.56
N THR A 175 6.95 8.98 13.27
CA THR A 175 7.23 7.64 12.76
C THR A 175 6.11 7.16 11.83
N PRO A 176 6.37 6.17 10.95
CA PRO A 176 5.30 5.57 10.14
C PRO A 176 4.16 5.00 10.98
N GLU A 177 4.48 4.38 12.11
CA GLU A 177 3.52 3.81 13.04
C GLU A 177 2.64 4.90 13.67
N ASP A 178 3.23 5.98 14.19
CA ASP A 178 2.47 7.10 14.77
C ASP A 178 1.56 7.76 13.71
N ALA A 179 2.07 7.97 12.49
CA ALA A 179 1.28 8.56 11.41
C ALA A 179 0.09 7.68 11.02
N HIS A 180 0.28 6.37 10.96
CA HIS A 180 -0.76 5.39 10.69
C HIS A 180 -1.85 5.43 11.78
N GLU A 181 -1.47 5.34 13.06
CA GLU A 181 -2.41 5.33 14.19
C GLU A 181 -3.19 6.65 14.30
N LEU A 182 -2.50 7.78 14.17
CA LEU A 182 -3.13 9.10 14.23
C LEU A 182 -4.14 9.32 13.11
N LEU A 183 -3.81 8.94 11.88
CA LEU A 183 -4.71 9.12 10.75
C LEU A 183 -5.91 8.15 10.78
N HIS A 184 -5.76 6.94 11.32
CA HIS A 184 -6.90 6.07 11.60
C HIS A 184 -7.85 6.71 12.63
N ALA A 185 -7.32 7.26 13.73
CA ALA A 185 -8.11 7.97 14.73
C ALA A 185 -8.79 9.22 14.16
N VAL A 186 -8.11 9.96 13.26
CA VAL A 186 -8.71 11.09 12.55
C VAL A 186 -9.84 10.63 11.63
N ALA A 187 -9.62 9.59 10.84
CA ALA A 187 -10.65 9.05 9.94
C ALA A 187 -11.90 8.64 10.72
N GLU A 188 -11.73 7.94 11.84
CA GLU A 188 -12.82 7.56 12.74
C GLU A 188 -13.57 8.81 13.26
N ARG A 189 -12.85 9.82 13.77
CA ARG A 189 -13.44 11.04 14.32
C ARG A 189 -14.17 11.88 13.27
N LEU A 190 -13.71 11.84 12.03
CA LEU A 190 -14.36 12.54 10.91
C LEU A 190 -15.47 11.72 10.24
N GLY A 191 -15.66 10.45 10.62
CA GLY A 191 -16.57 9.53 9.96
C GLY A 191 -16.19 9.28 8.50
N ALA A 192 -14.89 9.33 8.20
CA ALA A 192 -14.33 9.20 6.85
C ALA A 192 -13.70 7.82 6.63
N SER A 193 -13.61 7.41 5.37
CA SER A 193 -12.83 6.24 4.97
C SER A 193 -11.34 6.51 5.15
N PRO A 194 -10.59 5.68 5.89
CA PRO A 194 -9.14 5.75 5.99
C PRO A 194 -8.45 5.79 4.62
N THR A 195 -8.87 4.92 3.70
CA THR A 195 -8.29 4.85 2.35
C THR A 195 -8.54 6.11 1.53
N ARG A 196 -9.72 6.74 1.65
CA ARG A 196 -9.99 8.04 1.00
C ARG A 196 -9.17 9.17 1.58
N LEU A 197 -9.00 9.17 2.90
CA LEU A 197 -8.15 10.15 3.60
C LEU A 197 -6.69 10.02 3.14
N ASP A 198 -6.15 8.79 3.13
CA ASP A 198 -4.81 8.51 2.62
C ASP A 198 -4.61 9.03 1.19
N HIS A 199 -5.54 8.71 0.29
CA HIS A 199 -5.47 9.14 -1.10
C HIS A 199 -5.57 10.66 -1.26
N ALA A 200 -6.40 11.33 -0.48
CA ALA A 200 -6.54 12.79 -0.50
C ALA A 200 -5.24 13.47 -0.05
N ILE A 201 -4.64 13.01 1.05
CA ILE A 201 -3.36 13.51 1.56
C ILE A 201 -2.26 13.28 0.53
N TRP A 202 -2.13 12.06 0.02
CA TRP A 202 -1.13 11.70 -0.97
C TRP A 202 -1.21 12.57 -2.22
N SER A 203 -2.43 12.80 -2.74
CA SER A 203 -2.67 13.62 -3.92
C SER A 203 -2.28 15.08 -3.68
N ALA A 204 -2.68 15.67 -2.55
CA ALA A 204 -2.38 17.05 -2.22
C ALA A 204 -0.87 17.27 -2.01
N THR A 205 -0.22 16.39 -1.24
CA THR A 205 1.20 16.52 -0.91
C THR A 205 2.09 16.35 -2.14
N ARG A 206 1.71 15.47 -3.06
CA ARG A 206 2.45 15.24 -4.31
C ARG A 206 2.33 16.44 -5.26
N MET A 207 1.13 17.00 -5.42
CA MET A 207 0.91 18.19 -6.28
C MET A 207 1.75 19.37 -5.80
N SER A 208 1.81 19.62 -4.50
CA SER A 208 2.62 20.70 -3.93
C SER A 208 4.14 20.51 -4.18
N SER A 209 4.62 19.26 -4.23
CA SER A 209 6.03 18.97 -4.49
C SER A 209 6.43 19.11 -5.95
N ASP A 210 5.53 18.83 -6.88
CA ASP A 210 5.76 19.00 -8.32
C ASP A 210 5.79 20.52 -8.70
N GLU A 211 5.22 21.41 -7.85
CA GLU A 211 5.26 22.87 -8.00
C GLU A 211 6.55 23.49 -7.43
N GLU A 212 7.18 22.86 -6.43
CA GLU A 212 8.44 23.34 -5.84
C GLU A 212 9.68 23.00 -6.69
N ASP A 213 9.60 22.04 -7.62
CA ASP A 213 10.68 21.59 -8.50
C ASP A 213 10.67 22.30 -9.89
N VAL A 214 9.83 23.34 -10.11
CA VAL A 214 9.74 24.15 -11.32
C VAL A 214 10.28 25.57 -11.07
#